data_ed8e56c377ccdb8243d56460ce8e90ee
#
_entry.id   ed8e56c377ccdb8243d56460ce8e90ee
#
_cell.length_a   1.000
_cell.length_b   1.000
_cell.length_c   1.000
_cell.angle_alpha   90.00
_cell.angle_beta   90.00
_cell.angle_gamma   90.00
#
_symmetry.space_group_name_H-M   'P 1'
#
loop_
_entity.id
_entity.type
_entity.pdbx_description
1 polymer ?
#
loop_
_entity_poly.entity_id
_entity_poly.type
_entity_poly.pdbx_seq_one_letter_code
_entity_poly.pdbx_strand_id
1 'polypeptide(L)'
;MDTLRPLVDEKPVVIFSRNNSDPVSHSMKQLFTSYGANPVVYELNQLPNRQEVENALDQVAVQTPSVPAIFIGGNFIGGANDVIGLQVRGELVQKLIDARAIWFWNRNQ
;
A
#
# COMPACT_ATOMS: atom_id res chain seq x y z
N MET A 1 -7.32 -11.23 8.68
CA MET A 1 -6.62 -11.11 7.40
C MET A 1 -7.28 -11.85 6.24
N ASP A 2 -8.17 -12.80 6.53
CA ASP A 2 -8.80 -13.54 5.42
C ASP A 2 -9.58 -12.62 4.48
N THR A 3 -10.24 -11.59 5.05
CA THR A 3 -10.98 -10.63 4.23
C THR A 3 -10.07 -9.85 3.30
N LEU A 4 -8.87 -9.51 3.79
CA LEU A 4 -7.94 -8.68 3.02
C LEU A 4 -7.06 -9.49 2.08
N ARG A 5 -6.81 -10.77 2.39
CA ARG A 5 -5.83 -11.57 1.67
C ARG A 5 -6.05 -11.58 0.16
N PRO A 6 -7.28 -11.81 -0.34
CA PRO A 6 -7.47 -11.81 -1.79
C PRO A 6 -7.15 -10.46 -2.44
N LEU A 7 -7.31 -9.36 -1.69
CA LEU A 7 -7.05 -8.04 -2.23
C LEU A 7 -5.58 -7.68 -2.14
N VAL A 8 -4.93 -7.96 -0.99
CA VAL A 8 -3.56 -7.52 -0.79
C VAL A 8 -2.56 -8.39 -1.52
N ASP A 9 -2.94 -9.61 -1.90
CA ASP A 9 -2.04 -10.49 -2.64
C ASP A 9 -2.16 -10.31 -4.14
N GLU A 10 -3.11 -9.51 -4.60
CA GLU A 10 -3.35 -9.36 -6.03
C GLU A 10 -2.20 -8.64 -6.73
N LYS A 11 -1.62 -7.65 -6.06
CA LYS A 11 -0.52 -6.87 -6.61
C LYS A 11 0.54 -6.66 -5.55
N PRO A 12 1.78 -6.41 -5.98
CA PRO A 12 2.85 -6.16 -5.01
C PRO A 12 2.64 -4.93 -4.13
N VAL A 13 1.96 -3.89 -4.63
CA VAL A 13 1.65 -2.71 -3.83
C VAL A 13 0.15 -2.47 -3.91
N VAL A 14 -0.47 -2.40 -2.74
CA VAL A 14 -1.92 -2.19 -2.64
C VAL A 14 -2.16 -1.05 -1.66
N ILE A 15 -3.00 -0.11 -2.07
CA ILE A 15 -3.37 1.05 -1.28
C ILE A 15 -4.88 1.03 -1.09
N PHE A 16 -5.33 1.06 0.17
CA PHE A 16 -6.75 1.23 0.45
C PHE A 16 -7.01 2.69 0.73
N SER A 17 -7.95 3.26 -0.01
CA SER A 17 -8.29 4.68 0.05
C SER A 17 -9.74 4.82 0.43
N ARG A 18 -10.08 5.93 1.12
CA ARG A 18 -11.46 6.21 1.48
C ARG A 18 -12.30 6.42 0.21
N ASN A 19 -11.78 7.24 -0.69
CA ASN A 19 -12.45 7.51 -1.97
C ASN A 19 -11.42 8.09 -2.93
N ASN A 20 -11.86 8.37 -4.16
CA ASN A 20 -10.94 8.82 -5.20
C ASN A 20 -10.51 10.28 -5.06
N SER A 21 -11.05 10.98 -4.08
CA SER A 21 -10.68 12.39 -3.84
C SER A 21 -9.65 12.54 -2.74
N ASP A 22 -9.21 11.44 -2.14
CA ASP A 22 -8.28 11.51 -1.02
C ASP A 22 -6.89 11.93 -1.52
N PRO A 23 -6.44 13.16 -1.16
CA PRO A 23 -5.14 13.63 -1.68
C PRO A 23 -3.96 12.83 -1.16
N VAL A 24 -4.06 12.27 0.05
CA VAL A 24 -2.96 11.49 0.61
C VAL A 24 -2.79 10.18 -0.17
N SER A 25 -3.89 9.52 -0.51
CA SER A 25 -3.82 8.30 -1.31
C SER A 25 -3.27 8.59 -2.70
N HIS A 26 -3.65 9.71 -3.29
CA HIS A 26 -3.10 10.13 -4.58
C HIS A 26 -1.59 10.33 -4.49
N SER A 27 -1.13 10.99 -3.43
CA SER A 27 0.30 11.22 -3.24
C SER A 27 1.06 9.92 -3.09
N MET A 28 0.49 8.96 -2.36
CA MET A 28 1.12 7.66 -2.19
C MET A 28 1.20 6.91 -3.51
N LYS A 29 0.13 6.94 -4.30
CA LYS A 29 0.15 6.30 -5.60
C LYS A 29 1.26 6.90 -6.48
N GLN A 30 1.36 8.24 -6.48
CA GLN A 30 2.39 8.90 -7.27
C GLN A 30 3.80 8.55 -6.78
N LEU A 31 3.97 8.44 -5.47
CA LEU A 31 5.26 8.07 -4.91
C LEU A 31 5.69 6.70 -5.41
N PHE A 32 4.82 5.70 -5.29
CA PHE A 32 5.17 4.35 -5.74
C PHE A 32 5.38 4.31 -7.25
N THR A 33 4.57 5.05 -8.01
CA THR A 33 4.75 5.12 -9.45
C THR A 33 6.09 5.71 -9.81
N SER A 34 6.56 6.70 -9.05
CA SER A 34 7.85 7.32 -9.31
C SER A 34 9.01 6.36 -9.11
N TYR A 35 8.82 5.31 -8.31
CA TYR A 35 9.83 4.26 -8.15
C TYR A 35 9.73 3.19 -9.23
N GLY A 36 8.73 3.26 -10.10
CA GLY A 36 8.53 2.26 -11.12
C GLY A 36 7.55 1.16 -10.75
N ALA A 37 6.92 1.27 -9.59
CA ALA A 37 5.91 0.31 -9.19
C ALA A 37 4.58 0.64 -9.85
N ASN A 38 3.67 -0.33 -9.81
CA ASN A 38 2.34 -0.18 -10.38
C ASN A 38 1.31 -0.51 -9.28
N PRO A 39 1.06 0.43 -8.37
CA PRO A 39 0.16 0.15 -7.26
C PRO A 39 -1.28 0.05 -7.71
N VAL A 40 -2.04 -0.79 -7.04
CA VAL A 40 -3.49 -0.80 -7.20
C VAL A 40 -4.10 -0.05 -6.02
N VAL A 41 -5.09 0.77 -6.31
CA VAL A 41 -5.80 1.54 -5.28
C VAL A 41 -7.23 1.01 -5.20
N TYR A 42 -7.60 0.54 -4.02
CA TYR A 42 -8.98 0.14 -3.75
C TYR A 42 -9.66 1.27 -3.00
N GLU A 43 -10.74 1.78 -3.57
CA GLU A 43 -11.56 2.79 -2.90
C GLU A 43 -12.61 2.06 -2.09
N LEU A 44 -12.61 2.29 -0.80
CA LEU A 44 -13.50 1.56 0.09
C LEU A 44 -14.98 1.72 -0.31
N ASN A 45 -15.34 2.92 -0.77
CA ASN A 45 -16.72 3.18 -1.15
C ASN A 45 -17.15 2.45 -2.41
N GLN A 46 -16.21 1.81 -3.10
CA GLN A 46 -16.52 1.00 -4.30
C GLN A 46 -16.55 -0.49 -4.03
N LEU A 47 -16.19 -0.91 -2.83
CA LEU A 47 -16.12 -2.33 -2.52
C LEU A 47 -17.47 -2.85 -2.06
N PRO A 48 -17.91 -4.02 -2.56
CA PRO A 48 -19.19 -4.58 -2.15
C PRO A 48 -19.23 -4.98 -0.68
N ASN A 49 -18.08 -5.36 -0.12
CA ASN A 49 -17.98 -5.76 1.28
C ASN A 49 -17.22 -4.71 2.08
N ARG A 50 -17.56 -3.46 1.88
CA ARG A 50 -16.84 -2.33 2.47
C ARG A 50 -16.66 -2.45 3.98
N GLN A 51 -17.76 -2.78 4.70
CA GLN A 51 -17.70 -2.81 6.15
C GLN A 51 -16.74 -3.89 6.66
N GLU A 52 -16.75 -5.03 6.00
CA GLU A 52 -15.86 -6.12 6.38
C GLU A 52 -14.40 -5.72 6.16
N VAL A 53 -14.13 -5.05 5.05
CA VAL A 53 -12.78 -4.60 4.75
C VAL A 53 -12.34 -3.53 5.75
N GLU A 54 -13.21 -2.59 6.07
CA GLU A 54 -12.88 -1.56 7.05
C GLU A 54 -12.58 -2.17 8.41
N ASN A 55 -13.38 -3.15 8.83
CA ASN A 55 -13.14 -3.80 10.11
C ASN A 55 -11.81 -4.53 10.12
N ALA A 56 -11.47 -5.19 9.02
CA ALA A 56 -10.21 -5.90 8.92
C ALA A 56 -9.02 -4.92 8.94
N LEU A 57 -9.16 -3.79 8.26
CA LEU A 57 -8.10 -2.78 8.28
C LEU A 57 -7.91 -2.21 9.67
N ASP A 58 -9.00 -1.98 10.40
CA ASP A 58 -8.90 -1.48 11.77
C ASP A 58 -8.14 -2.45 12.66
N GLN A 59 -8.27 -3.74 12.40
CA GLN A 59 -7.58 -4.74 13.22
C GLN A 59 -6.07 -4.75 12.97
N VAL A 60 -5.64 -4.49 11.74
CA VAL A 60 -4.20 -4.49 11.46
C VAL A 60 -3.59 -3.12 11.73
N ALA A 61 -4.35 -2.03 11.61
CA ALA A 61 -3.85 -0.68 11.77
C ALA A 61 -4.19 -0.16 13.17
N VAL A 62 -3.68 -0.85 14.20
CA VAL A 62 -4.09 -0.54 15.57
C VAL A 62 -3.62 0.82 16.06
N GLN A 63 -2.53 1.36 15.54
CA GLN A 63 -1.98 2.60 16.05
C GLN A 63 -1.99 3.73 15.04
N THR A 64 -2.58 3.50 13.87
CA THR A 64 -2.64 4.53 12.82
C THR A 64 -4.05 4.57 12.27
N PRO A 65 -4.42 5.65 11.58
CA PRO A 65 -5.69 5.66 10.85
C PRO A 65 -5.73 4.50 9.89
N SER A 66 -6.92 3.91 9.74
CA SER A 66 -7.05 2.72 8.90
C SER A 66 -6.90 3.02 7.40
N VAL A 67 -7.03 4.28 7.01
CA VAL A 67 -6.85 4.69 5.62
C VAL A 67 -6.09 6.00 5.55
N PRO A 68 -5.23 6.17 4.55
CA PRO A 68 -4.86 5.15 3.57
C PRO A 68 -4.06 4.04 4.22
N ALA A 69 -4.35 2.82 3.82
CA ALA A 69 -3.63 1.65 4.33
C ALA A 69 -2.81 1.08 3.19
N ILE A 70 -1.51 0.89 3.43
CA ILE A 70 -0.58 0.50 2.38
C ILE A 70 0.00 -0.86 2.70
N PHE A 71 -0.04 -1.75 1.71
CA PHE A 71 0.51 -3.09 1.79
C PHE A 71 1.56 -3.27 0.70
N ILE A 72 2.68 -3.85 1.06
CA ILE A 72 3.75 -4.17 0.11
C ILE A 72 4.09 -5.64 0.29
N GLY A 73 3.99 -6.39 -0.82
CA GLY A 73 4.24 -7.82 -0.78
C GLY A 73 3.28 -8.57 0.13
N GLY A 74 2.06 -8.06 0.27
CA GLY A 74 1.06 -8.67 1.12
C GLY A 74 1.20 -8.31 2.59
N ASN A 75 2.19 -7.50 2.96
CA ASN A 75 2.45 -7.13 4.34
C ASN A 75 1.99 -5.72 4.61
N PHE A 76 1.30 -5.53 5.73
CA PHE A 76 0.85 -4.20 6.13
C PHE A 76 2.04 -3.33 6.50
N ILE A 77 2.15 -2.19 5.83
CA ILE A 77 3.22 -1.22 6.11
C ILE A 77 2.73 -0.14 7.05
N GLY A 78 1.51 0.33 6.84
CA GLY A 78 0.96 1.40 7.63
C GLY A 78 0.31 2.45 6.76
N GLY A 79 0.31 3.68 7.24
CA GLY A 79 -0.20 4.82 6.50
C GLY A 79 0.89 5.57 5.77
N ALA A 80 0.55 6.78 5.32
CA ALA A 80 1.48 7.58 4.55
C ALA A 80 2.74 7.91 5.33
N ASN A 81 2.61 8.23 6.61
CA ASN A 81 3.78 8.60 7.42
C ASN A 81 4.75 7.43 7.56
N ASP A 82 4.22 6.21 7.63
CA ASP A 82 5.08 5.03 7.74
C ASP A 82 5.86 4.81 6.46
N VAL A 83 5.22 5.02 5.31
CA VAL A 83 5.90 4.90 4.02
C VAL A 83 6.97 5.97 3.88
N ILE A 84 6.66 7.21 4.26
CA ILE A 84 7.62 8.29 4.20
C ILE A 84 8.79 8.01 5.11
N GLY A 85 8.52 7.43 6.29
CA GLY A 85 9.59 7.03 7.21
C GLY A 85 10.54 6.02 6.58
N LEU A 86 9.98 5.03 5.88
CA LEU A 86 10.82 4.06 5.17
C LEU A 86 11.66 4.74 4.09
N GLN A 87 11.06 5.69 3.37
CA GLN A 87 11.77 6.41 2.32
C GLN A 87 12.93 7.20 2.91
N VAL A 88 12.69 7.91 4.01
CA VAL A 88 13.70 8.73 4.64
C VAL A 88 14.87 7.86 5.15
N ARG A 89 14.56 6.67 5.66
CA ARG A 89 15.60 5.77 6.13
C ARG A 89 16.28 4.98 5.02
N GLY A 90 15.82 5.14 3.78
CA GLY A 90 16.39 4.41 2.67
C GLY A 90 15.99 2.96 2.61
N GLU A 91 14.87 2.60 3.24
CA GLU A 91 14.41 1.21 3.32
C GLU A 91 13.28 0.89 2.35
N LEU A 92 12.67 1.91 1.76
CA LEU A 92 11.49 1.68 0.90
C LEU A 92 11.86 0.92 -0.36
N VAL A 93 12.96 1.29 -1.00
CA VAL A 93 13.39 0.64 -2.25
C VAL A 93 13.58 -0.86 -2.04
N GLN A 94 14.23 -1.25 -0.95
CA GLN A 94 14.48 -2.67 -0.72
C GLN A 94 13.18 -3.44 -0.51
N LYS A 95 12.22 -2.84 0.19
CA LYS A 95 10.93 -3.49 0.35
C LYS A 95 10.21 -3.69 -0.97
N LEU A 96 10.32 -2.70 -1.86
CA LEU A 96 9.71 -2.80 -3.18
C LEU A 96 10.40 -3.86 -4.02
N ILE A 97 11.72 -3.95 -3.95
CA ILE A 97 12.47 -4.97 -4.67
C ILE A 97 12.09 -6.37 -4.14
N ASP A 98 12.06 -6.53 -2.83
CA ASP A 98 11.75 -7.82 -2.21
C ASP A 98 10.34 -8.29 -2.58
N ALA A 99 9.42 -7.36 -2.75
CA ALA A 99 8.04 -7.66 -3.14
C ALA A 99 7.90 -7.82 -4.64
N ARG A 100 8.97 -7.62 -5.38
CA ARG A 100 8.97 -7.66 -6.85
C ARG A 100 8.05 -6.61 -7.44
N ALA A 101 7.91 -5.49 -6.72
CA ALA A 101 7.10 -4.36 -7.19
C ALA A 101 7.87 -3.54 -8.21
N ILE A 102 9.19 -3.55 -8.15
CA ILE A 102 10.03 -2.83 -9.09
C ILE A 102 11.18 -3.75 -9.51
N TRP A 103 11.77 -3.45 -10.67
CA TRP A 103 12.95 -4.12 -11.16
C TRP A 103 14.17 -3.39 -10.65
N PHE A 104 15.12 -4.15 -10.11
CA PHE A 104 16.39 -3.59 -9.80
C PHE A 104 17.41 -4.51 -10.38
N TRP A 105 17.87 -4.24 -11.60
CA TRP A 105 18.93 -4.98 -12.20
C TRP A 105 19.95 -3.97 -12.47
N ASN A 106 20.57 -3.67 -11.73
CA ASN A 106 21.60 -2.82 -11.77
C ASN A 106 22.55 -2.93 -12.85
N ARG A 107 22.33 -2.69 -13.30
CA ARG A 107 22.84 -2.89 -14.02
C ARG A 107 24.05 -2.66 -14.14
N ASN A 108 24.16 -2.96 -13.50
CA ASN A 108 25.09 -2.89 -13.56
C ASN A 108 25.58 -2.98 -13.97
N GLN A 109 25.05 -3.04 -14.19
CA GLN A 109 25.22 -3.14 -14.39
C GLN A 109 25.68 -3.00 -14.66
#